data_6c24d733059c2ef2ca50806354657c16
#
_entry.id   6c24d733059c2ef2ca50806354657c16
#
_cell.length_a   1.000
_cell.length_b   1.000
_cell.length_c   1.000
_cell.angle_alpha   90.00
_cell.angle_beta   90.00
_cell.angle_gamma   90.00
#
_symmetry.space_group_name_H-M   'P 1'
#
loop_
_entity.id
_entity.type
_entity.pdbx_description
1 polymer ?
#
loop_
_entity_poly.entity_id
_entity_poly.type
_entity_poly.pdbx_seq_one_letter_code
_entity_poly.pdbx_strand_id
1 'polypeptide(L)'
;MELFIIIMLSAIFAETSALTVRSFAHKITPTKNARRKLFVDTSTLMDGRVLSVAKAGFLGDEVLIPRSVIRELQLLADGSDSEKRARARFGLDIVNELERVELANVEIFQDEGDRVKVDERLLALAKEYHGIILTNDFNLAKVAATENIDAININELAQGLRSEYLPGDKLSVKIVSAGANPHQGVAHLPDGTMVVVDDADRYIGKTQPVEIEFVRYLQTAAGKMMFAKLAEPKRAKRIEKRRKNKK
;
A
#
# COMPACT_ATOMS: atom_id res chain seq x y z
N MET A 1 -45.70 -52.39 -14.88
CA MET A 1 -45.83 -51.06 -14.26
C MET A 1 -44.59 -50.65 -13.44
N GLU A 2 -44.05 -51.56 -12.62
CA GLU A 2 -42.89 -51.26 -11.75
C GLU A 2 -41.61 -50.89 -12.51
N LEU A 3 -41.30 -51.55 -13.64
CA LEU A 3 -40.13 -51.26 -14.45
C LEU A 3 -40.16 -49.83 -15.06
N PHE A 4 -41.34 -49.39 -15.45
CA PHE A 4 -41.56 -48.05 -16.01
C PHE A 4 -41.36 -46.97 -14.95
N ILE A 5 -41.78 -47.19 -13.72
CA ILE A 5 -41.59 -46.28 -12.58
C ILE A 5 -40.10 -46.18 -12.21
N ILE A 6 -39.37 -47.30 -12.24
CA ILE A 6 -37.91 -47.31 -11.94
C ILE A 6 -37.14 -46.51 -12.99
N ILE A 7 -37.49 -46.66 -14.29
CA ILE A 7 -36.85 -45.91 -15.38
C ILE A 7 -37.16 -44.40 -15.23
N MET A 8 -38.40 -44.02 -14.95
CA MET A 8 -38.73 -42.59 -14.75
C MET A 8 -38.00 -41.98 -13.54
N LEU A 9 -37.92 -42.69 -12.43
CA LEU A 9 -37.21 -42.23 -11.22
C LEU A 9 -35.69 -42.06 -11.48
N SER A 10 -35.08 -42.99 -12.22
CA SER A 10 -33.67 -42.87 -12.58
C SER A 10 -33.39 -41.74 -13.53
N ALA A 11 -34.29 -41.41 -14.49
CA ALA A 11 -34.16 -40.28 -15.35
C ALA A 11 -34.28 -38.94 -14.59
N ILE A 12 -35.24 -38.82 -13.70
CA ILE A 12 -35.41 -37.62 -12.83
C ILE A 12 -34.20 -37.41 -11.91
N PHE A 13 -33.65 -38.49 -11.37
CA PHE A 13 -32.46 -38.42 -10.52
C PHE A 13 -31.21 -38.01 -11.30
N ALA A 14 -31.07 -38.49 -12.55
CA ALA A 14 -29.98 -38.07 -13.44
C ALA A 14 -30.08 -36.60 -13.81
N GLU A 15 -31.28 -36.09 -14.15
CA GLU A 15 -31.50 -34.68 -14.47
C GLU A 15 -31.26 -33.75 -13.27
N THR A 16 -31.76 -34.12 -12.08
CA THR A 16 -31.54 -33.33 -10.87
C THR A 16 -30.06 -33.33 -10.44
N SER A 17 -29.35 -34.46 -10.60
CA SER A 17 -27.91 -34.52 -10.36
C SER A 17 -27.12 -33.69 -11.35
N ALA A 18 -27.49 -33.70 -12.64
CA ALA A 18 -26.85 -32.88 -13.67
C ALA A 18 -27.06 -31.37 -13.43
N LEU A 19 -28.27 -30.98 -12.99
CA LEU A 19 -28.59 -29.58 -12.64
C LEU A 19 -27.82 -29.11 -11.40
N THR A 20 -27.70 -29.95 -10.36
CA THR A 20 -26.94 -29.63 -9.16
C THR A 20 -25.44 -29.54 -9.45
N VAL A 21 -24.86 -30.46 -10.22
CA VAL A 21 -23.46 -30.41 -10.66
C VAL A 21 -23.21 -29.16 -11.51
N ARG A 22 -24.10 -28.82 -12.42
CA ARG A 22 -23.99 -27.63 -13.27
C ARG A 22 -24.08 -26.32 -12.46
N SER A 23 -24.94 -26.27 -11.44
CA SER A 23 -25.05 -25.15 -10.50
C SER A 23 -23.81 -24.99 -9.61
N PHE A 24 -23.22 -26.12 -9.17
CA PHE A 24 -21.97 -26.11 -8.40
C PHE A 24 -20.74 -25.78 -9.29
N ALA A 25 -20.68 -26.31 -10.50
CA ALA A 25 -19.60 -26.05 -11.44
C ALA A 25 -19.57 -24.54 -11.86
N HIS A 26 -20.74 -23.89 -11.95
CA HIS A 26 -20.80 -22.45 -12.23
C HIS A 26 -20.28 -21.57 -11.07
N LYS A 27 -20.21 -22.12 -9.85
CA LYS A 27 -19.64 -21.45 -8.67
C LYS A 27 -18.13 -21.67 -8.48
N ILE A 28 -17.51 -22.59 -9.22
CA ILE A 28 -16.13 -23.05 -8.96
C ILE A 28 -15.15 -22.74 -10.09
N THR A 29 -15.56 -22.17 -11.22
CA THR A 29 -14.58 -21.65 -12.18
C THR A 29 -14.16 -20.25 -11.77
N PRO A 30 -13.02 -20.06 -11.07
CA PRO A 30 -12.36 -18.78 -11.14
C PRO A 30 -12.02 -18.58 -12.61
N THR A 31 -12.65 -17.62 -13.24
CA THR A 31 -12.23 -17.16 -14.57
C THR A 31 -10.79 -16.68 -14.42
N LYS A 32 -9.85 -17.53 -14.84
CA LYS A 32 -8.40 -17.39 -14.68
C LYS A 32 -7.84 -16.13 -15.37
N ASN A 33 -8.71 -15.29 -15.96
CA ASN A 33 -8.37 -14.07 -16.69
C ASN A 33 -9.30 -12.88 -16.44
N ALA A 34 -10.23 -12.93 -15.49
CA ALA A 34 -10.97 -11.72 -15.13
C ALA A 34 -10.03 -10.85 -14.28
N ARG A 35 -9.59 -9.70 -14.83
CA ARG A 35 -8.91 -8.67 -14.06
C ARG A 35 -9.82 -8.25 -12.93
N ARG A 36 -9.28 -8.07 -11.73
CA ARG A 36 -10.06 -7.58 -10.58
C ARG A 36 -10.43 -6.12 -10.84
N LYS A 37 -11.63 -5.73 -10.46
CA LYS A 37 -12.07 -4.33 -10.55
C LYS A 37 -11.60 -3.57 -9.32
N LEU A 38 -10.87 -2.50 -9.53
CA LEU A 38 -10.31 -1.66 -8.48
C LEU A 38 -10.99 -0.30 -8.50
N PHE A 39 -11.90 -0.05 -7.56
CA PHE A 39 -12.63 1.22 -7.44
C PHE A 39 -11.82 2.22 -6.65
N VAL A 40 -11.49 3.35 -7.27
CA VAL A 40 -10.62 4.39 -6.69
C VAL A 40 -11.44 5.42 -5.95
N ASP A 41 -11.07 5.66 -4.69
CA ASP A 41 -11.69 6.63 -3.82
C ASP A 41 -11.10 8.05 -3.98
N THR A 42 -11.88 9.07 -3.62
CA THR A 42 -11.54 10.50 -3.60
C THR A 42 -10.25 10.76 -2.81
N SER A 43 -10.09 10.15 -1.63
CA SER A 43 -8.91 10.32 -0.77
C SER A 43 -7.62 9.88 -1.46
N THR A 44 -7.66 8.81 -2.25
CA THR A 44 -6.53 8.28 -3.01
C THR A 44 -6.11 9.21 -4.13
N LEU A 45 -7.08 9.81 -4.86
CA LEU A 45 -6.82 10.76 -5.93
C LEU A 45 -6.23 12.07 -5.37
N MET A 46 -6.78 12.57 -4.25
CA MET A 46 -6.27 13.76 -3.55
C MET A 46 -4.87 13.57 -2.96
N ASP A 47 -4.45 12.34 -2.68
CA ASP A 47 -3.10 11.98 -2.26
C ASP A 47 -2.10 11.97 -3.44
N GLY A 48 -2.52 11.49 -4.60
CA GLY A 48 -1.78 11.47 -5.86
C GLY A 48 -0.72 10.38 -6.01
N ARG A 49 -0.30 9.68 -4.95
CA ARG A 49 0.70 8.60 -5.04
C ARG A 49 0.26 7.42 -5.91
N VAL A 50 -1.04 7.25 -6.09
CA VAL A 50 -1.62 6.24 -7.00
C VAL A 50 -1.05 6.35 -8.41
N LEU A 51 -0.75 7.55 -8.89
CA LEU A 51 -0.15 7.77 -10.20
C LEU A 51 1.25 7.14 -10.31
N SER A 52 2.08 7.26 -9.27
CA SER A 52 3.40 6.63 -9.22
C SER A 52 3.30 5.10 -9.20
N VAL A 53 2.34 4.56 -8.47
CA VAL A 53 2.06 3.11 -8.40
C VAL A 53 1.61 2.59 -9.76
N ALA A 54 0.73 3.34 -10.45
CA ALA A 54 0.27 3.03 -11.81
C ALA A 54 1.42 3.07 -12.83
N LYS A 55 2.22 4.14 -12.85
CA LYS A 55 3.39 4.30 -13.73
C LYS A 55 4.44 3.21 -13.52
N ALA A 56 4.56 2.68 -12.31
CA ALA A 56 5.45 1.55 -11.99
C ALA A 56 4.87 0.18 -12.39
N GLY A 57 3.63 0.11 -12.92
CA GLY A 57 2.98 -1.12 -13.37
C GLY A 57 2.42 -2.01 -12.27
N PHE A 58 2.31 -1.50 -11.02
CA PHE A 58 1.75 -2.27 -9.90
C PHE A 58 0.21 -2.32 -9.88
N LEU A 59 -0.47 -1.50 -10.68
CA LEU A 59 -1.92 -1.59 -10.87
C LEU A 59 -2.23 -2.48 -12.08
N GLY A 60 -2.12 -3.80 -11.90
CA GLY A 60 -2.42 -4.80 -12.93
C GLY A 60 -3.90 -5.10 -13.12
N ASP A 61 -4.76 -4.51 -12.29
CA ASP A 61 -6.20 -4.69 -12.27
C ASP A 61 -6.91 -3.72 -13.24
N GLU A 62 -8.23 -3.85 -13.40
CA GLU A 62 -9.08 -2.88 -14.07
C GLU A 62 -9.37 -1.74 -13.09
N VAL A 63 -8.75 -0.58 -13.30
CA VAL A 63 -8.85 0.58 -12.42
C VAL A 63 -10.04 1.42 -12.83
N LEU A 64 -11.06 1.47 -11.98
CA LEU A 64 -12.32 2.15 -12.22
C LEU A 64 -12.42 3.40 -11.35
N ILE A 65 -12.58 4.55 -11.97
CA ILE A 65 -12.85 5.82 -11.28
C ILE A 65 -14.34 6.13 -11.43
N PRO A 66 -15.15 5.96 -10.36
CA PRO A 66 -16.57 6.23 -10.44
C PRO A 66 -16.85 7.71 -10.73
N ARG A 67 -17.86 7.98 -11.53
CA ARG A 67 -18.27 9.36 -11.85
C ARG A 67 -18.70 10.14 -10.61
N SER A 68 -19.25 9.46 -9.60
CA SER A 68 -19.57 10.02 -8.29
C SER A 68 -18.34 10.58 -7.57
N VAL A 69 -17.19 9.89 -7.64
CA VAL A 69 -15.91 10.34 -7.08
C VAL A 69 -15.43 11.61 -7.79
N ILE A 70 -15.51 11.65 -9.12
CA ILE A 70 -15.15 12.86 -9.89
C ILE A 70 -16.02 14.05 -9.51
N ARG A 71 -17.34 13.83 -9.35
CA ARG A 71 -18.26 14.90 -8.90
C ARG A 71 -17.94 15.39 -7.51
N GLU A 72 -17.57 14.49 -6.58
CA GLU A 72 -17.13 14.90 -5.25
C GLU A 72 -15.86 15.76 -5.31
N LEU A 73 -14.86 15.37 -6.11
CA LEU A 73 -13.67 16.19 -6.34
C LEU A 73 -14.04 17.59 -6.89
N GLN A 74 -14.98 17.67 -7.83
CA GLN A 74 -15.46 18.95 -8.38
C GLN A 74 -16.10 19.80 -7.29
N LEU A 75 -16.99 19.24 -6.48
CA LEU A 75 -17.62 19.95 -5.37
C LEU A 75 -16.60 20.45 -4.33
N LEU A 76 -15.59 19.64 -4.01
CA LEU A 76 -14.51 20.04 -3.12
C LEU A 76 -13.60 21.12 -3.74
N ALA A 77 -13.38 21.06 -5.06
CA ALA A 77 -12.57 22.05 -5.81
C ALA A 77 -13.25 23.44 -5.88
N ASP A 78 -14.56 23.51 -5.70
CA ASP A 78 -15.35 24.74 -5.64
C ASP A 78 -15.70 25.16 -4.20
N GLY A 79 -15.27 24.37 -3.21
CA GLY A 79 -15.51 24.61 -1.79
C GLY A 79 -14.77 25.87 -1.25
N SER A 80 -15.15 26.29 -0.05
CA SER A 80 -14.59 27.47 0.63
C SER A 80 -13.21 27.21 1.27
N ASP A 81 -12.93 25.97 1.66
CA ASP A 81 -11.66 25.56 2.29
C ASP A 81 -10.54 25.52 1.25
N SER A 82 -9.54 26.40 1.42
CA SER A 82 -8.45 26.58 0.46
C SER A 82 -7.55 25.34 0.32
N GLU A 83 -7.32 24.60 1.41
CA GLU A 83 -6.48 23.40 1.38
C GLU A 83 -7.20 22.25 0.69
N LYS A 84 -8.44 21.99 1.08
CA LYS A 84 -9.27 20.96 0.43
C LYS A 84 -9.47 21.24 -1.04
N ARG A 85 -9.70 22.49 -1.40
CA ARG A 85 -9.85 22.94 -2.79
C ARG A 85 -8.59 22.66 -3.61
N ALA A 86 -7.42 22.99 -3.08
CA ALA A 86 -6.15 22.74 -3.77
C ALA A 86 -5.90 21.23 -3.97
N ARG A 87 -6.16 20.42 -2.95
CA ARG A 87 -6.01 18.96 -3.02
C ARG A 87 -7.02 18.32 -3.98
N ALA A 88 -8.26 18.83 -4.02
CA ALA A 88 -9.28 18.34 -4.94
C ALA A 88 -8.94 18.64 -6.39
N ARG A 89 -8.44 19.86 -6.69
CA ARG A 89 -7.94 20.21 -8.04
C ARG A 89 -6.78 19.32 -8.44
N PHE A 90 -5.82 19.12 -7.56
CA PHE A 90 -4.74 18.15 -7.78
C PHE A 90 -5.28 16.74 -8.05
N GLY A 91 -6.30 16.29 -7.31
CA GLY A 91 -6.96 15.00 -7.56
C GLY A 91 -7.58 14.89 -8.96
N LEU A 92 -8.19 15.96 -9.48
CA LEU A 92 -8.70 16.01 -10.86
C LEU A 92 -7.57 15.93 -11.90
N ASP A 93 -6.44 16.58 -11.64
CA ASP A 93 -5.26 16.47 -12.50
C ASP A 93 -4.72 15.04 -12.49
N ILE A 94 -4.70 14.36 -11.33
CA ILE A 94 -4.32 12.95 -11.21
C ILE A 94 -5.23 12.04 -12.04
N VAL A 95 -6.55 12.28 -12.08
CA VAL A 95 -7.47 11.51 -12.95
C VAL A 95 -7.02 11.58 -14.40
N ASN A 96 -6.78 12.81 -14.92
CA ASN A 96 -6.34 13.02 -16.30
C ASN A 96 -4.99 12.36 -16.60
N GLU A 97 -4.07 12.35 -15.62
CA GLU A 97 -2.76 11.70 -15.79
C GLU A 97 -2.88 10.17 -15.76
N LEU A 98 -3.77 9.61 -14.91
CA LEU A 98 -3.99 8.17 -14.81
C LEU A 98 -4.54 7.60 -16.13
N GLU A 99 -5.46 8.28 -16.80
CA GLU A 99 -6.00 7.85 -18.11
C GLU A 99 -4.92 7.74 -19.20
N ARG A 100 -3.76 8.41 -19.02
CA ARG A 100 -2.64 8.40 -19.97
C ARG A 100 -1.59 7.33 -19.65
N VAL A 101 -1.74 6.59 -18.55
CA VAL A 101 -0.75 5.59 -18.14
C VAL A 101 -0.94 4.30 -18.94
N GLU A 102 -0.01 3.97 -19.82
CA GLU A 102 -0.06 2.79 -20.68
C GLU A 102 -0.05 1.46 -19.91
N LEU A 103 0.58 1.43 -18.73
CA LEU A 103 0.72 0.22 -17.91
C LEU A 103 -0.49 -0.06 -17.01
N ALA A 104 -1.47 0.82 -16.96
CA ALA A 104 -2.69 0.66 -16.18
C ALA A 104 -3.93 0.76 -17.09
N ASN A 105 -4.88 -0.15 -16.90
CA ASN A 105 -6.17 -0.08 -17.57
C ASN A 105 -7.11 0.78 -16.74
N VAL A 106 -7.15 2.09 -16.99
CA VAL A 106 -7.94 3.07 -16.24
C VAL A 106 -9.16 3.47 -17.04
N GLU A 107 -10.34 3.42 -16.40
CA GLU A 107 -11.61 3.78 -17.02
C GLU A 107 -12.44 4.65 -16.05
N ILE A 108 -13.08 5.70 -16.60
CA ILE A 108 -14.11 6.46 -15.88
C ILE A 108 -15.40 5.65 -15.91
N PHE A 109 -15.74 5.07 -14.77
CA PHE A 109 -16.92 4.24 -14.60
C PHE A 109 -18.18 5.08 -14.43
N GLN A 110 -19.17 4.91 -15.31
CA GLN A 110 -20.46 5.58 -15.20
C GLN A 110 -21.31 4.85 -14.16
N ASP A 111 -21.36 5.41 -12.97
CA ASP A 111 -22.21 4.93 -11.88
C ASP A 111 -23.45 5.79 -11.74
N GLU A 112 -24.60 5.15 -11.56
CA GLU A 112 -25.87 5.83 -11.32
C GLU A 112 -26.04 6.11 -9.82
N GLY A 113 -26.47 7.33 -9.43
CA GLY A 113 -26.85 7.62 -8.06
C GLY A 113 -26.41 8.98 -7.52
N ASP A 114 -27.12 10.05 -7.89
CA ASP A 114 -26.83 11.43 -7.43
C ASP A 114 -27.18 11.71 -5.96
N ARG A 115 -27.76 10.74 -5.21
CA ARG A 115 -28.33 10.96 -3.87
C ARG A 115 -27.64 10.17 -2.76
N VAL A 116 -26.67 9.34 -3.08
CA VAL A 116 -25.96 8.48 -2.12
C VAL A 116 -24.57 9.06 -1.87
N LYS A 117 -24.07 8.97 -0.64
CA LYS A 117 -22.69 9.36 -0.32
C LYS A 117 -21.70 8.50 -1.13
N VAL A 118 -20.57 9.10 -1.51
CA VAL A 118 -19.56 8.42 -2.33
C VAL A 118 -19.05 7.15 -1.67
N ASP A 119 -18.82 7.17 -0.36
CA ASP A 119 -18.38 6.00 0.40
C ASP A 119 -19.35 4.83 0.30
N GLU A 120 -20.65 5.10 0.52
CA GLU A 120 -21.72 4.09 0.42
C GLU A 120 -21.83 3.56 -1.02
N ARG A 121 -21.60 4.43 -2.01
CA ARG A 121 -21.61 4.05 -3.41
C ARG A 121 -20.44 3.15 -3.77
N LEU A 122 -19.24 3.46 -3.28
CA LEU A 122 -18.04 2.63 -3.46
C LEU A 122 -18.21 1.23 -2.86
N LEU A 123 -18.78 1.14 -1.65
CA LEU A 123 -19.10 -0.14 -1.01
C LEU A 123 -20.11 -0.95 -1.86
N ALA A 124 -21.17 -0.31 -2.35
CA ALA A 124 -22.19 -0.96 -3.18
C ALA A 124 -21.57 -1.48 -4.50
N LEU A 125 -20.75 -0.67 -5.19
CA LEU A 125 -20.07 -1.06 -6.42
C LEU A 125 -19.10 -2.22 -6.19
N ALA A 126 -18.28 -2.13 -5.14
CA ALA A 126 -17.33 -3.20 -4.83
C ALA A 126 -18.05 -4.53 -4.54
N LYS A 127 -19.18 -4.47 -3.85
CA LYS A 127 -20.03 -5.65 -3.56
C LYS A 127 -20.69 -6.23 -4.81
N GLU A 128 -21.26 -5.36 -5.65
CA GLU A 128 -21.95 -5.74 -6.89
C GLU A 128 -20.99 -6.40 -7.89
N TYR A 129 -19.80 -5.82 -8.05
CA TYR A 129 -18.82 -6.26 -9.04
C TYR A 129 -17.75 -7.21 -8.48
N HIS A 130 -17.84 -7.62 -7.22
CA HIS A 130 -16.81 -8.38 -6.51
C HIS A 130 -15.42 -7.73 -6.65
N GLY A 131 -15.41 -6.41 -6.56
CA GLY A 131 -14.24 -5.56 -6.72
C GLY A 131 -13.54 -5.24 -5.40
N ILE A 132 -12.49 -4.44 -5.51
CA ILE A 132 -11.64 -3.97 -4.41
C ILE A 132 -11.75 -2.45 -4.34
N ILE A 133 -11.71 -1.88 -3.16
CA ILE A 133 -11.67 -0.42 -2.96
C ILE A 133 -10.23 0.02 -2.74
N LEU A 134 -9.76 1.00 -3.50
CA LEU A 134 -8.47 1.67 -3.30
C LEU A 134 -8.73 2.98 -2.55
N THR A 135 -8.47 3.01 -1.25
CA THR A 135 -8.73 4.18 -0.40
C THR A 135 -7.60 4.43 0.60
N ASN A 136 -7.37 5.70 0.92
CA ASN A 136 -6.52 6.13 2.03
C ASN A 136 -7.34 6.49 3.28
N ASP A 137 -8.68 6.44 3.21
CA ASP A 137 -9.55 6.64 4.37
C ASP A 137 -9.64 5.38 5.21
N PHE A 138 -9.16 5.49 6.46
CA PHE A 138 -9.20 4.40 7.42
C PHE A 138 -10.62 3.96 7.77
N ASN A 139 -11.57 4.89 7.84
CA ASN A 139 -12.95 4.58 8.20
C ASN A 139 -13.63 3.79 7.08
N LEU A 140 -13.46 4.23 5.81
CA LEU A 140 -14.00 3.50 4.66
C LEU A 140 -13.38 2.10 4.56
N ALA A 141 -12.07 1.96 4.74
CA ALA A 141 -11.41 0.65 4.74
C ALA A 141 -11.94 -0.27 5.86
N LYS A 142 -12.19 0.29 7.04
CA LYS A 142 -12.76 -0.46 8.17
C LYS A 142 -14.19 -0.91 7.92
N VAL A 143 -15.03 -0.05 7.32
CA VAL A 143 -16.40 -0.42 6.94
C VAL A 143 -16.38 -1.50 5.85
N ALA A 144 -15.54 -1.35 4.82
CA ALA A 144 -15.35 -2.35 3.77
C ALA A 144 -15.01 -3.73 4.36
N ALA A 145 -14.07 -3.79 5.31
CA ALA A 145 -13.71 -5.02 6.00
C ALA A 145 -14.87 -5.68 6.76
N THR A 146 -15.76 -4.87 7.39
CA THR A 146 -16.96 -5.41 8.08
C THR A 146 -17.99 -6.00 7.11
N GLU A 147 -17.99 -5.55 5.86
CA GLU A 147 -18.86 -6.05 4.79
C GLU A 147 -18.19 -7.15 3.93
N ASN A 148 -17.00 -7.64 4.32
CA ASN A 148 -16.17 -8.60 3.57
C ASN A 148 -15.79 -8.08 2.17
N ILE A 149 -15.53 -6.79 2.05
CA ILE A 149 -15.01 -6.14 0.85
C ILE A 149 -13.52 -5.88 1.07
N ASP A 150 -12.69 -6.30 0.11
CA ASP A 150 -11.26 -6.02 0.16
C ASP A 150 -11.00 -4.52 -0.07
N ALA A 151 -10.13 -3.95 0.75
CA ALA A 151 -9.64 -2.58 0.59
C ALA A 151 -8.12 -2.55 0.53
N ILE A 152 -7.57 -1.74 -0.37
CA ILE A 152 -6.13 -1.50 -0.52
C ILE A 152 -5.84 -0.07 -0.08
N ASN A 153 -4.78 0.10 0.74
CA ASN A 153 -4.34 1.40 1.22
C ASN A 153 -2.90 1.69 0.76
N ILE A 154 -2.72 2.78 0.03
CA ILE A 154 -1.38 3.19 -0.47
C ILE A 154 -0.43 3.55 0.68
N ASN A 155 -0.94 4.01 1.82
CA ASN A 155 -0.09 4.24 3.00
C ASN A 155 0.52 2.94 3.53
N GLU A 156 -0.25 1.85 3.55
CA GLU A 156 0.26 0.53 3.98
C GLU A 156 1.30 0.00 2.99
N LEU A 157 1.05 0.15 1.69
CA LEU A 157 2.02 -0.19 0.66
C LEU A 157 3.32 0.62 0.86
N ALA A 158 3.22 1.94 1.06
CA ALA A 158 4.38 2.79 1.28
C ALA A 158 5.15 2.41 2.56
N GLN A 159 4.45 1.98 3.61
CA GLN A 159 5.08 1.47 4.83
C GLN A 159 5.81 0.14 4.58
N GLY A 160 5.19 -0.78 3.85
CA GLY A 160 5.78 -2.08 3.51
C GLY A 160 6.99 -1.98 2.58
N LEU A 161 7.08 -0.93 1.78
CA LEU A 161 8.22 -0.66 0.87
C LEU A 161 9.36 0.13 1.53
N ARG A 162 9.22 0.56 2.80
CA ARG A 162 10.32 1.22 3.50
C ARG A 162 11.51 0.26 3.60
N SER A 163 12.68 0.78 3.26
CA SER A 163 13.92 0.02 3.37
C SER A 163 14.13 -0.44 4.82
N GLU A 164 14.12 -1.74 5.04
CA GLU A 164 14.56 -2.30 6.30
C GLU A 164 16.08 -2.49 6.24
N TYR A 165 16.78 -1.77 7.09
CA TYR A 165 18.21 -1.97 7.24
C TYR A 165 18.49 -3.26 8.01
N LEU A 166 19.46 -4.03 7.55
CA LEU A 166 19.89 -5.26 8.19
C LEU A 166 21.10 -5.00 9.10
N PRO A 167 21.26 -5.74 10.20
CA PRO A 167 22.47 -5.66 11.03
C PRO A 167 23.74 -5.82 10.18
N GLY A 168 24.66 -4.86 10.29
CA GLY A 168 25.87 -4.77 9.48
C GLY A 168 25.78 -3.81 8.30
N ASP A 169 24.59 -3.31 7.93
CA ASP A 169 24.44 -2.30 6.89
C ASP A 169 25.13 -0.99 7.31
N LYS A 170 25.73 -0.35 6.33
CA LYS A 170 26.43 0.92 6.52
C LYS A 170 25.63 2.06 5.96
N LEU A 171 25.52 3.10 6.76
CA LEU A 171 24.73 4.30 6.48
C LEU A 171 25.57 5.55 6.76
N SER A 172 25.29 6.60 6.02
CA SER A 172 25.91 7.92 6.24
C SER A 172 24.87 8.83 6.85
N VAL A 173 25.10 9.25 8.10
CA VAL A 173 24.14 10.08 8.87
C VAL A 173 24.83 11.29 9.47
N LYS A 174 24.03 12.36 9.72
CA LYS A 174 24.48 13.56 10.42
C LYS A 174 24.02 13.46 11.87
N ILE A 175 24.97 13.57 12.82
CA ILE A 175 24.67 13.58 14.26
C ILE A 175 24.15 14.97 14.62
N VAL A 176 22.91 15.05 15.13
CA VAL A 176 22.22 16.32 15.42
C VAL A 176 22.20 16.69 16.90
N SER A 177 22.15 15.69 17.80
CA SER A 177 22.08 15.92 19.24
C SER A 177 22.77 14.81 20.03
N ALA A 178 22.92 15.02 21.36
CA ALA A 178 23.39 13.99 22.27
C ALA A 178 22.29 12.93 22.50
N GLY A 179 22.70 11.68 22.73
CA GLY A 179 21.82 10.60 23.15
C GLY A 179 21.53 10.63 24.67
N ALA A 180 20.73 9.66 25.12
CA ALA A 180 20.37 9.52 26.54
C ALA A 180 21.54 9.03 27.41
N ASN A 181 22.46 8.25 26.85
CA ASN A 181 23.64 7.74 27.55
C ASN A 181 24.88 8.56 27.18
N PRO A 182 25.92 8.57 28.02
CA PRO A 182 27.23 9.16 27.71
C PRO A 182 27.78 8.61 26.39
N HIS A 183 28.45 9.47 25.63
CA HIS A 183 29.10 9.15 24.34
C HIS A 183 28.15 8.81 23.19
N GLN A 184 26.82 8.81 23.39
CA GLN A 184 25.85 8.60 22.33
C GLN A 184 25.53 9.88 21.57
N GLY A 185 25.40 9.75 20.25
CA GLY A 185 24.83 10.76 19.36
C GLY A 185 23.52 10.29 18.76
N VAL A 186 22.65 11.23 18.40
CA VAL A 186 21.36 10.97 17.74
C VAL A 186 21.38 11.56 16.34
N ALA A 187 20.90 10.79 15.40
CA ALA A 187 20.63 11.18 14.02
C ALA A 187 19.19 10.83 13.63
N HIS A 188 18.74 11.35 12.49
CA HIS A 188 17.46 10.97 11.90
C HIS A 188 17.68 10.56 10.45
N LEU A 189 17.02 9.47 10.04
CA LEU A 189 16.96 9.08 8.65
C LEU A 189 15.92 9.93 7.89
N PRO A 190 15.96 9.95 6.55
CA PRO A 190 14.98 10.70 5.75
C PRO A 190 13.52 10.31 5.99
N ASP A 191 13.27 9.08 6.44
CA ASP A 191 11.95 8.57 6.80
C ASP A 191 11.49 8.95 8.22
N GLY A 192 12.29 9.75 8.95
CA GLY A 192 12.04 10.17 10.34
C GLY A 192 12.47 9.16 11.40
N THR A 193 13.03 8.00 11.04
CA THR A 193 13.55 7.02 12.01
C THR A 193 14.68 7.62 12.82
N MET A 194 14.56 7.56 14.16
CA MET A 194 15.60 7.98 15.07
C MET A 194 16.72 6.94 15.10
N VAL A 195 17.96 7.39 14.98
CA VAL A 195 19.17 6.55 15.04
C VAL A 195 20.01 6.97 16.23
N VAL A 196 20.21 6.06 17.19
CA VAL A 196 21.12 6.23 18.30
C VAL A 196 22.46 5.58 17.93
N VAL A 197 23.52 6.38 17.96
CA VAL A 197 24.86 5.94 17.53
C VAL A 197 25.82 5.97 18.71
N ASP A 198 26.39 4.82 19.05
CA ASP A 198 27.38 4.72 20.12
C ASP A 198 28.70 5.40 19.72
N ASP A 199 29.39 6.00 20.69
CA ASP A 199 30.68 6.72 20.56
C ASP A 199 30.65 7.89 19.57
N ALA A 200 29.47 8.49 19.34
CA ALA A 200 29.28 9.53 18.34
C ALA A 200 29.13 10.96 18.89
N ASP A 201 29.25 11.17 20.20
CA ASP A 201 29.17 12.47 20.88
C ASP A 201 30.12 13.53 20.27
N ARG A 202 31.31 13.15 19.88
CA ARG A 202 32.34 14.01 19.24
C ARG A 202 31.93 14.53 17.86
N TYR A 203 30.88 14.00 17.26
CA TYR A 203 30.37 14.39 15.93
C TYR A 203 29.14 15.30 16.00
N ILE A 204 28.64 15.59 17.20
CA ILE A 204 27.50 16.48 17.38
C ILE A 204 27.80 17.87 16.81
N GLY A 205 26.85 18.37 15.99
CA GLY A 205 26.97 19.70 15.36
C GLY A 205 27.96 19.79 14.20
N LYS A 206 28.68 18.71 13.85
CA LYS A 206 29.56 18.72 12.69
C LYS A 206 28.75 18.64 11.41
N THR A 207 29.17 19.38 10.39
CA THR A 207 28.49 19.45 9.10
C THR A 207 28.67 18.16 8.28
N GLN A 208 29.80 17.47 8.46
CA GLN A 208 30.14 16.26 7.72
C GLN A 208 29.35 15.06 8.24
N PRO A 209 28.76 14.25 7.35
CA PRO A 209 28.10 13.01 7.73
C PRO A 209 29.12 11.98 8.20
N VAL A 210 28.69 11.09 9.09
CA VAL A 210 29.48 10.03 9.69
C VAL A 210 28.98 8.68 9.19
N GLU A 211 29.89 7.79 8.79
CA GLU A 211 29.54 6.42 8.40
C GLU A 211 29.27 5.59 9.66
N ILE A 212 28.09 5.03 9.76
CA ILE A 212 27.64 4.18 10.86
C ILE A 212 27.34 2.76 10.36
N GLU A 213 27.41 1.77 11.24
CA GLU A 213 27.02 0.40 10.98
C GLU A 213 25.80 0.06 11.84
N PHE A 214 24.72 -0.36 11.22
CA PHE A 214 23.49 -0.73 11.91
C PHE A 214 23.68 -2.00 12.75
N VAL A 215 23.13 -1.98 13.97
CA VAL A 215 23.23 -3.08 14.92
C VAL A 215 21.87 -3.75 15.16
N ARG A 216 20.84 -2.98 15.55
CA ARG A 216 19.53 -3.52 15.87
C ARG A 216 18.44 -2.43 15.89
N TYR A 217 17.19 -2.87 15.81
CA TYR A 217 16.02 -2.04 16.12
C TYR A 217 15.54 -2.25 17.54
N LEU A 218 14.90 -1.22 18.08
CA LEU A 218 14.07 -1.27 19.28
C LEU A 218 12.71 -0.65 18.96
N GLN A 219 11.64 -1.39 19.21
CA GLN A 219 10.28 -0.85 19.11
C GLN A 219 9.93 -0.18 20.43
N THR A 220 9.53 1.10 20.39
CA THR A 220 9.10 1.87 21.53
C THR A 220 7.66 2.36 21.35
N ALA A 221 7.04 2.87 22.40
CA ALA A 221 5.71 3.49 22.31
C ALA A 221 5.70 4.73 21.38
N ALA A 222 6.85 5.40 21.23
CA ALA A 222 7.02 6.57 20.37
C ALA A 222 7.40 6.22 18.91
N GLY A 223 7.61 4.92 18.58
CA GLY A 223 7.97 4.47 17.25
C GLY A 223 9.18 3.54 17.20
N LYS A 224 9.64 3.22 16.00
CA LYS A 224 10.82 2.39 15.75
C LYS A 224 12.11 3.21 15.91
N MET A 225 13.03 2.74 16.73
CA MET A 225 14.33 3.35 16.98
C MET A 225 15.44 2.42 16.50
N MET A 226 16.43 2.97 15.82
CA MET A 226 17.59 2.24 15.31
C MET A 226 18.79 2.46 16.24
N PHE A 227 19.53 1.40 16.54
CA PHE A 227 20.82 1.45 17.21
C PHE A 227 21.93 1.12 16.22
N ALA A 228 22.97 1.94 16.24
CA ALA A 228 24.13 1.81 15.36
C ALA A 228 25.42 2.12 16.13
N LYS A 229 26.52 1.70 15.58
CA LYS A 229 27.87 2.06 16.02
C LYS A 229 28.62 2.79 14.91
N LEU A 230 29.69 3.48 15.24
CA LEU A 230 30.57 4.05 14.20
C LEU A 230 31.14 2.94 13.32
N ALA A 231 31.06 3.12 12.00
CA ALA A 231 31.66 2.17 11.08
C ALA A 231 33.20 2.22 11.20
N GLU A 232 33.84 1.06 11.32
CA GLU A 232 35.28 1.00 11.33
C GLU A 232 35.85 1.51 10.00
N PRO A 233 36.85 2.41 10.02
CA PRO A 233 37.49 2.89 8.80
C PRO A 233 38.09 1.72 8.03
N LYS A 234 37.84 1.66 6.72
CA LYS A 234 38.31 0.57 5.81
C LYS A 234 39.83 0.24 5.91
N ARG A 235 40.63 1.14 6.50
CA ARG A 235 42.04 0.91 6.74
C ARG A 235 42.36 -0.13 7.83
N ALA A 236 41.56 -0.23 8.88
CA ALA A 236 41.78 -1.15 10.00
C ALA A 236 41.68 -2.63 9.57
N LYS A 237 40.62 -2.95 8.79
CA LYS A 237 40.43 -4.34 8.28
C LYS A 237 41.57 -4.84 7.36
N ARG A 238 42.26 -3.93 6.66
CA ARG A 238 43.37 -4.29 5.78
C ARG A 238 44.68 -4.61 6.55
N ILE A 239 44.84 -3.99 7.72
CA ILE A 239 45.98 -4.24 8.60
C ILE A 239 45.81 -5.55 9.36
N GLU A 240 44.63 -5.81 9.86
CA GLU A 240 44.31 -7.05 10.58
C GLU A 240 44.37 -8.29 9.68
N LYS A 241 43.87 -8.18 8.43
CA LYS A 241 43.98 -9.26 7.43
C LYS A 241 45.45 -9.54 7.03
N ARG A 242 46.32 -8.50 7.03
CA ARG A 242 47.77 -8.67 6.79
C ARG A 242 48.51 -9.29 7.98
N ARG A 243 48.04 -9.08 9.22
CA ARG A 243 48.61 -9.71 10.42
C ARG A 243 48.22 -11.18 10.55
N LYS A 244 46.97 -11.55 10.18
CA LYS A 244 46.52 -12.96 10.20
C LYS A 244 47.19 -13.82 9.11
N ASN A 245 47.60 -13.24 7.99
CA ASN A 245 48.29 -13.97 6.90
C ASN A 245 49.84 -14.05 7.09
N LYS A 246 50.36 -13.53 8.22
CA LYS A 246 51.80 -13.61 8.55
C LYS A 246 52.09 -14.50 9.76
N LYS A 247 51.10 -15.22 10.25
CA LYS A 247 51.25 -16.31 11.20
C LYS A 247 50.90 -17.63 10.50
#